data_25c5adc2b175f714cd35bb158ec478ae
#
_entry.id   25c5adc2b175f714cd35bb158ec478ae
#
_cell.length_a   1.000
_cell.length_b   1.000
_cell.length_c   1.000
_cell.angle_alpha   90.00
_cell.angle_beta   90.00
_cell.angle_gamma   90.00
#
_symmetry.space_group_name_H-M   'P 1'
#
loop_
_entity.id
_entity.type
_entity.pdbx_description
1 polymer ?
#
loop_
_entity_poly.entity_id
_entity_poly.type
_entity_poly.pdbx_seq_one_letter_code
_entity_poly.pdbx_strand_id
1 'polypeptide(L)'
;MKYKILVIDDEVSIVSLLKDFFELEGFLVYTASNGNDALKKININPDIILLDINMPEMDGIEVCTKIRNFVSCPILFLTAKVEESDRIKGLIVGGDDYILKPFSIEELSARVKAHLRREERKITKERVKFLKEIVINYSDRKFFCRENKINLTKTEFDILEILSMNSGRIFSKEDIYEKLWGFDKDGDSSIITEHVRRIRMKLSKYTDDMIIETVWGVGYKWIG
;
A
#
# COMPACT_ATOMS: atom_id res chain seq x y z
N MET A 1 7.63 -8.95 8.33
CA MET A 1 8.68 -8.03 7.82
C MET A 1 8.99 -7.01 8.90
N LYS A 2 10.26 -6.56 9.02
CA LYS A 2 10.61 -5.44 9.90
C LYS A 2 10.53 -4.15 9.09
N TYR A 3 9.87 -3.12 9.63
CA TYR A 3 9.81 -1.80 8.99
C TYR A 3 11.19 -1.14 8.97
N LYS A 4 11.48 -0.43 7.89
CA LYS A 4 12.69 0.37 7.71
C LYS A 4 12.38 1.83 8.03
N ILE A 5 13.13 2.41 8.95
CA ILE A 5 13.06 3.82 9.27
C ILE A 5 14.36 4.51 8.86
N LEU A 6 14.25 5.63 8.18
CA LEU A 6 15.39 6.49 7.86
C LEU A 6 15.33 7.74 8.73
N VAL A 7 16.31 7.92 9.59
CA VAL A 7 16.46 9.09 10.47
C VAL A 7 17.49 10.03 9.86
N ILE A 8 17.12 11.28 9.64
CA ILE A 8 17.94 12.29 9.00
C ILE A 8 18.00 13.51 9.94
N ASP A 9 19.14 13.74 10.57
CA ASP A 9 19.34 14.83 11.53
C ASP A 9 20.86 15.07 11.65
N ASP A 10 21.31 16.31 11.75
CA ASP A 10 22.74 16.64 11.90
C ASP A 10 23.19 16.53 13.37
N GLU A 11 22.27 16.48 14.32
CA GLU A 11 22.56 16.27 15.74
C GLU A 11 22.81 14.79 16.05
N VAL A 12 24.09 14.40 16.20
CA VAL A 12 24.50 13.02 16.48
C VAL A 12 23.79 12.41 17.70
N SER A 13 23.55 13.22 18.73
CA SER A 13 22.84 12.80 19.96
C SER A 13 21.41 12.37 19.67
N ILE A 14 20.68 13.12 18.85
CA ILE A 14 19.30 12.80 18.45
C ILE A 14 19.29 11.54 17.57
N VAL A 15 20.18 11.47 16.58
CA VAL A 15 20.31 10.30 15.72
C VAL A 15 20.59 9.03 16.53
N SER A 16 21.54 9.08 17.49
CA SER A 16 21.86 7.93 18.34
C SER A 16 20.67 7.50 19.19
N LEU A 17 20.02 8.47 19.87
CA LEU A 17 18.84 8.24 20.70
C LEU A 17 17.72 7.55 19.90
N LEU A 18 17.39 8.11 18.74
CA LEU A 18 16.31 7.59 17.88
C LEU A 18 16.66 6.21 17.32
N LYS A 19 17.92 6.02 16.93
CA LYS A 19 18.40 4.73 16.44
C LYS A 19 18.25 3.65 17.51
N ASP A 20 18.81 3.87 18.69
CA ASP A 20 18.78 2.90 19.78
C ASP A 20 17.34 2.55 20.17
N PHE A 21 16.48 3.57 20.29
CA PHE A 21 15.08 3.38 20.65
C PHE A 21 14.32 2.55 19.60
N PHE A 22 14.39 2.93 18.30
CA PHE A 22 13.64 2.23 17.26
C PHE A 22 14.22 0.84 16.95
N GLU A 23 15.52 0.62 17.13
CA GLU A 23 16.10 -0.73 17.05
C GLU A 23 15.54 -1.64 18.15
N LEU A 24 15.41 -1.14 19.39
CA LEU A 24 14.75 -1.86 20.49
C LEU A 24 13.28 -2.15 20.20
N GLU A 25 12.58 -1.24 19.53
CA GLU A 25 11.20 -1.42 19.05
C GLU A 25 11.09 -2.40 17.85
N GLY A 26 12.22 -2.93 17.36
CA GLY A 26 12.27 -3.95 16.32
C GLY A 26 12.33 -3.42 14.87
N PHE A 27 12.56 -2.11 14.68
CA PHE A 27 12.76 -1.52 13.36
C PHE A 27 14.17 -1.81 12.80
N LEU A 28 14.31 -1.69 11.48
CA LEU A 28 15.60 -1.59 10.81
C LEU A 28 15.89 -0.10 10.63
N VAL A 29 16.82 0.44 11.42
CA VAL A 29 17.11 1.88 11.44
C VAL A 29 18.31 2.21 10.56
N TYR A 30 18.11 3.15 9.66
CA TYR A 30 19.14 3.77 8.84
C TYR A 30 19.24 5.24 9.22
N THR A 31 20.44 5.79 9.18
CA THR A 31 20.69 7.17 9.63
C THR A 31 21.42 7.95 8.56
N ALA A 32 21.15 9.25 8.45
CA ALA A 32 21.89 10.20 7.64
C ALA A 32 22.15 11.46 8.47
N SER A 33 23.33 12.06 8.36
CA SER A 33 23.73 13.23 9.13
C SER A 33 23.60 14.55 8.35
N ASN A 34 23.14 14.52 7.11
CA ASN A 34 22.90 15.69 6.26
C ASN A 34 22.07 15.32 5.04
N GLY A 35 21.60 16.33 4.31
CA GLY A 35 20.76 16.15 3.14
C GLY A 35 21.41 15.34 2.01
N ASN A 36 22.69 15.52 1.76
CA ASN A 36 23.41 14.79 0.71
C ASN A 36 23.55 13.30 1.03
N ASP A 37 23.77 12.95 2.29
CA ASP A 37 23.79 11.54 2.76
C ASP A 37 22.39 10.92 2.70
N ALA A 38 21.36 11.68 3.05
CA ALA A 38 19.97 11.27 2.92
C ALA A 38 19.60 10.88 1.49
N LEU A 39 19.95 11.71 0.50
CA LEU A 39 19.68 11.44 -0.92
C LEU A 39 20.32 10.12 -1.40
N LYS A 40 21.52 9.78 -0.91
CA LYS A 40 22.19 8.52 -1.24
C LYS A 40 21.49 7.31 -0.63
N LYS A 41 20.89 7.49 0.57
CA LYS A 41 20.27 6.40 1.35
C LYS A 41 18.80 6.16 1.02
N ILE A 42 18.18 7.02 0.22
CA ILE A 42 16.76 6.85 -0.15
C ILE A 42 16.47 5.51 -0.88
N ASN A 43 17.49 4.96 -1.58
CA ASN A 43 17.40 3.69 -2.31
C ASN A 43 17.16 2.45 -1.42
N ILE A 44 17.27 2.60 -0.08
CA ILE A 44 16.92 1.50 0.85
C ILE A 44 15.41 1.20 0.85
N ASN A 45 14.60 2.07 0.21
CA ASN A 45 13.14 2.07 0.24
C ASN A 45 12.63 2.05 1.69
N PRO A 46 12.75 3.17 2.43
CA PRO A 46 12.26 3.27 3.80
C PRO A 46 10.73 3.19 3.84
N ASP A 47 10.19 2.63 4.91
CA ASP A 47 8.76 2.62 5.18
C ASP A 47 8.29 3.90 5.85
N ILE A 48 9.21 4.66 6.46
CA ILE A 48 8.99 5.98 7.06
C ILE A 48 10.30 6.76 7.16
N ILE A 49 10.22 8.07 7.03
CA ILE A 49 11.36 9.00 7.15
C ILE A 49 11.10 9.98 8.28
N LEU A 50 12.07 10.10 9.19
CA LEU A 50 12.17 11.20 10.18
C LEU A 50 13.20 12.17 9.66
N LEU A 51 12.85 13.45 9.49
CA LEU A 51 13.66 14.44 8.78
C LEU A 51 13.73 15.72 9.56
N ASP A 52 14.92 16.05 10.05
CA ASP A 52 15.13 17.37 10.62
C ASP A 52 15.07 18.47 9.56
N ILE A 53 14.48 19.60 9.90
CA ILE A 53 14.37 20.74 9.00
C ILE A 53 15.67 21.55 9.02
N ASN A 54 16.26 21.77 10.19
CA ASN A 54 17.32 22.75 10.37
C ASN A 54 18.72 22.13 10.20
N MET A 55 18.99 21.54 9.06
CA MET A 55 20.31 20.98 8.74
C MET A 55 21.16 21.99 7.95
N PRO A 56 22.50 21.96 8.13
CA PRO A 56 23.41 22.79 7.34
C PRO A 56 23.45 22.37 5.86
N GLU A 57 23.82 23.31 4.98
CA GLU A 57 23.97 23.16 3.53
C GLU A 57 22.64 22.87 2.77
N MET A 58 21.92 21.87 3.16
CA MET A 58 20.64 21.46 2.56
C MET A 58 19.64 21.18 3.67
N ASP A 59 18.62 22.05 3.79
CA ASP A 59 17.58 21.90 4.78
C ASP A 59 16.62 20.73 4.49
N GLY A 60 15.85 20.33 5.50
CA GLY A 60 14.93 19.20 5.37
C GLY A 60 13.80 19.45 4.38
N ILE A 61 13.38 20.70 4.17
CA ILE A 61 12.35 21.04 3.17
C ILE A 61 12.88 20.83 1.77
N GLU A 62 14.13 21.23 1.51
CA GLU A 62 14.79 20.97 0.23
C GLU A 62 15.00 19.47 -0.02
N VAL A 63 15.44 18.73 1.01
CA VAL A 63 15.53 17.25 0.93
C VAL A 63 14.18 16.66 0.58
N CYS A 64 13.10 17.02 1.30
CA CYS A 64 11.76 16.53 1.06
C CYS A 64 11.32 16.81 -0.39
N THR A 65 11.52 18.03 -0.87
CA THR A 65 11.17 18.43 -2.25
C THR A 65 11.86 17.55 -3.29
N LYS A 66 13.14 17.23 -3.06
CA LYS A 66 13.92 16.39 -3.98
C LYS A 66 13.49 14.93 -3.98
N ILE A 67 13.12 14.38 -2.81
CA ILE A 67 12.81 12.94 -2.68
C ILE A 67 11.33 12.61 -2.89
N ARG A 68 10.40 13.56 -2.68
CA ARG A 68 8.97 13.28 -2.62
C ARG A 68 8.41 12.59 -3.87
N ASN A 69 8.92 12.92 -5.04
CA ASN A 69 8.49 12.28 -6.29
C ASN A 69 8.99 10.83 -6.46
N PHE A 70 9.92 10.38 -5.62
CA PHE A 70 10.54 9.05 -5.69
C PHE A 70 10.15 8.14 -4.53
N VAL A 71 9.57 8.69 -3.45
CA VAL A 71 9.12 7.93 -2.29
C VAL A 71 7.64 8.13 -2.02
N SER A 72 6.95 7.06 -1.68
CA SER A 72 5.53 7.09 -1.27
C SER A 72 5.36 7.01 0.26
N CYS A 73 6.43 6.67 0.99
CA CYS A 73 6.39 6.52 2.44
C CYS A 73 6.14 7.86 3.16
N PRO A 74 5.58 7.84 4.38
CA PRO A 74 5.41 9.04 5.20
C PRO A 74 6.73 9.72 5.53
N ILE A 75 6.75 11.07 5.45
CA ILE A 75 7.85 11.94 5.86
C ILE A 75 7.38 12.78 7.04
N LEU A 76 7.97 12.57 8.20
CA LEU A 76 7.69 13.28 9.43
C LEU A 76 8.82 14.25 9.71
N PHE A 77 8.51 15.56 9.72
CA PHE A 77 9.49 16.57 10.04
C PHE A 77 9.73 16.67 11.54
N LEU A 78 11.00 16.74 11.93
CA LEU A 78 11.44 17.10 13.28
C LEU A 78 11.91 18.56 13.22
N THR A 79 11.44 19.45 14.10
CA THR A 79 11.78 20.88 14.02
C THR A 79 11.82 21.56 15.37
N ALA A 80 12.83 22.40 15.58
CA ALA A 80 12.95 23.26 16.76
C ALA A 80 12.13 24.56 16.66
N LYS A 81 11.66 24.96 15.47
CA LYS A 81 10.97 26.22 15.21
C LYS A 81 9.57 26.00 14.66
N VAL A 82 8.65 26.82 15.17
CA VAL A 82 7.25 26.88 14.75
C VAL A 82 6.97 28.25 14.21
N GLU A 83 7.56 28.65 13.11
CA GLU A 83 6.89 29.67 12.31
C GLU A 83 5.79 28.96 11.54
N GLU A 84 4.56 29.44 11.65
CA GLU A 84 3.40 28.90 10.96
C GLU A 84 3.64 28.79 9.45
N SER A 85 4.43 29.74 8.92
CA SER A 85 4.89 29.78 7.53
C SER A 85 5.73 28.54 7.13
N ASP A 86 6.58 28.03 8.00
CA ASP A 86 7.46 26.89 7.67
C ASP A 86 6.71 25.55 7.77
N ARG A 87 5.75 25.46 8.68
CA ARG A 87 4.82 24.30 8.74
C ARG A 87 3.97 24.22 7.48
N ILE A 88 3.45 25.35 7.01
CA ILE A 88 2.66 25.42 5.77
C ILE A 88 3.52 25.02 4.57
N LYS A 89 4.74 25.56 4.44
CA LYS A 89 5.68 25.21 3.37
C LYS A 89 5.97 23.71 3.34
N GLY A 90 6.32 23.10 4.46
CA GLY A 90 6.67 21.70 4.50
C GLY A 90 5.48 20.76 4.19
N LEU A 91 4.24 21.12 4.59
CA LEU A 91 3.05 20.38 4.18
C LEU A 91 2.81 20.50 2.66
N ILE A 92 3.05 21.68 2.07
CA ILE A 92 2.92 21.91 0.63
C ILE A 92 3.93 21.07 -0.18
N VAL A 93 5.16 20.91 0.32
CA VAL A 93 6.19 20.11 -0.35
C VAL A 93 6.05 18.61 -0.14
N GLY A 94 5.06 18.17 0.65
CA GLY A 94 4.71 16.76 0.79
C GLY A 94 5.14 16.08 2.08
N GLY A 95 5.39 16.83 3.14
CA GLY A 95 5.49 16.30 4.50
C GLY A 95 4.14 15.80 5.01
N ASP A 96 4.14 14.71 5.75
CA ASP A 96 2.92 14.04 6.24
C ASP A 96 2.60 14.40 7.70
N ASP A 97 3.60 14.84 8.51
CA ASP A 97 3.42 15.27 9.91
C ASP A 97 4.58 16.16 10.36
N TYR A 98 4.37 16.86 11.48
CA TYR A 98 5.33 17.75 12.13
C TYR A 98 5.44 17.44 13.61
N ILE A 99 6.65 17.31 14.11
CA ILE A 99 6.96 17.03 15.50
C ILE A 99 7.93 18.08 16.01
N LEU A 100 7.52 18.77 17.07
CA LEU A 100 8.30 19.86 17.66
C LEU A 100 9.38 19.33 18.59
N LYS A 101 10.61 19.82 18.45
CA LYS A 101 11.70 19.63 19.40
C LYS A 101 11.56 20.68 20.55
N PRO A 102 11.69 20.29 21.84
CA PRO A 102 11.90 18.92 22.32
C PRO A 102 10.63 18.08 22.29
N PHE A 103 10.74 16.81 21.89
CA PHE A 103 9.63 15.87 21.82
C PHE A 103 9.78 14.72 22.83
N SER A 104 8.66 14.13 23.25
CA SER A 104 8.67 12.85 23.94
C SER A 104 8.92 11.74 22.93
N ILE A 105 9.81 10.79 23.26
CA ILE A 105 10.13 9.67 22.40
C ILE A 105 8.93 8.73 22.23
N GLU A 106 8.08 8.64 23.28
CA GLU A 106 6.84 7.91 23.25
C GLU A 106 5.82 8.55 22.29
N GLU A 107 5.71 9.88 22.27
CA GLU A 107 4.86 10.59 21.32
C GLU A 107 5.34 10.36 19.90
N LEU A 108 6.64 10.50 19.64
CA LEU A 108 7.23 10.24 18.33
C LEU A 108 6.95 8.81 17.87
N SER A 109 7.17 7.81 18.74
CA SER A 109 6.89 6.40 18.45
C SER A 109 5.41 6.17 18.13
N ALA A 110 4.50 6.77 18.89
CA ALA A 110 3.07 6.65 18.65
C ALA A 110 2.68 7.22 17.28
N ARG A 111 3.24 8.36 16.86
CA ARG A 111 3.02 8.98 15.54
C ARG A 111 3.59 8.12 14.42
N VAL A 112 4.83 7.63 14.55
CA VAL A 112 5.46 6.70 13.60
C VAL A 112 4.57 5.48 13.37
N LYS A 113 4.14 4.82 14.46
CA LYS A 113 3.25 3.65 14.39
C LYS A 113 1.88 3.98 13.78
N ALA A 114 1.35 5.17 14.03
CA ALA A 114 0.07 5.61 13.44
C ALA A 114 0.17 5.82 11.93
N HIS A 115 1.26 6.41 11.44
CA HIS A 115 1.52 6.60 10.00
C HIS A 115 1.72 5.27 9.29
N LEU A 116 2.57 4.37 9.82
CA LEU A 116 2.77 3.04 9.27
C LEU A 116 1.46 2.25 9.17
N ARG A 117 0.65 2.25 10.24
CA ARG A 117 -0.67 1.61 10.23
C ARG A 117 -1.62 2.23 9.20
N ARG A 118 -1.51 3.54 8.93
CA ARG A 118 -2.31 4.22 7.89
C ARG A 118 -1.91 3.75 6.50
N GLU A 119 -0.60 3.59 6.24
CA GLU A 119 -0.10 3.05 4.97
C GLU A 119 -0.51 1.59 4.78
N GLU A 120 -0.38 0.74 5.81
CA GLU A 120 -0.91 -0.63 5.75
C GLU A 120 -2.40 -0.66 5.41
N ARG A 121 -3.20 0.24 6.00
CA ARG A 121 -4.64 0.34 5.70
C ARG A 121 -4.91 0.80 4.28
N LYS A 122 -4.09 1.66 3.68
CA LYS A 122 -4.22 2.04 2.26
C LYS A 122 -3.98 0.81 1.38
N ILE A 123 -2.88 0.10 1.62
CA ILE A 123 -2.56 -1.14 0.90
C ILE A 123 -3.67 -2.18 1.09
N THR A 124 -4.22 -2.30 2.29
CA THR A 124 -5.31 -3.24 2.59
C THR A 124 -6.64 -2.80 2.00
N LYS A 125 -6.94 -1.49 1.96
CA LYS A 125 -8.17 -0.95 1.33
C LYS A 125 -8.17 -1.12 -0.18
N GLU A 126 -7.03 -1.00 -0.84
CA GLU A 126 -6.91 -1.29 -2.28
C GLU A 126 -7.11 -2.77 -2.60
N ARG A 127 -6.96 -3.64 -1.59
CA ARG A 127 -7.12 -5.09 -1.71
C ARG A 127 -8.46 -5.62 -1.20
N VAL A 128 -9.35 -4.77 -0.71
CA VAL A 128 -10.72 -5.15 -0.30
C VAL A 128 -11.72 -4.33 -1.10
N LYS A 129 -12.56 -5.02 -1.86
CA LYS A 129 -13.64 -4.41 -2.65
C LYS A 129 -14.97 -4.71 -1.98
N PHE A 130 -15.74 -3.66 -1.71
CA PHE A 130 -17.12 -3.74 -1.20
C PHE A 130 -18.08 -3.42 -2.35
N LEU A 131 -18.98 -4.33 -2.65
CA LEU A 131 -19.93 -4.23 -3.74
C LEU A 131 -21.29 -4.70 -3.22
N LYS A 132 -22.18 -3.76 -2.89
CA LYS A 132 -23.49 -4.10 -2.28
C LYS A 132 -23.34 -5.13 -1.16
N GLU A 133 -23.74 -6.37 -1.43
CA GLU A 133 -23.69 -7.49 -0.49
C GLU A 133 -22.43 -8.35 -0.58
N ILE A 134 -21.48 -7.96 -1.44
CA ILE A 134 -20.24 -8.72 -1.71
C ILE A 134 -19.04 -8.00 -1.11
N VAL A 135 -18.18 -8.78 -0.46
CA VAL A 135 -16.88 -8.33 0.02
C VAL A 135 -15.80 -9.26 -0.51
N ILE A 136 -14.84 -8.70 -1.24
CA ILE A 136 -13.69 -9.44 -1.76
C ILE A 136 -12.44 -8.96 -1.04
N ASN A 137 -11.81 -9.84 -0.28
CA ASN A 137 -10.48 -9.58 0.30
C ASN A 137 -9.43 -10.30 -0.57
N TYR A 138 -8.77 -9.54 -1.43
CA TYR A 138 -7.76 -10.06 -2.35
C TYR A 138 -6.49 -10.52 -1.62
N SER A 139 -6.13 -9.84 -0.50
CA SER A 139 -4.95 -10.19 0.28
C SER A 139 -5.06 -11.56 0.92
N ASP A 140 -6.21 -11.83 1.54
CA ASP A 140 -6.50 -13.09 2.23
C ASP A 140 -7.11 -14.14 1.31
N ARG A 141 -7.38 -13.77 0.04
CA ARG A 141 -8.09 -14.60 -0.95
C ARG A 141 -9.44 -15.11 -0.43
N LYS A 142 -10.21 -14.21 0.21
CA LYS A 142 -11.53 -14.51 0.79
C LYS A 142 -12.62 -13.77 0.02
N PHE A 143 -13.72 -14.46 -0.20
CA PHE A 143 -14.90 -13.91 -0.84
C PHE A 143 -16.11 -14.13 0.08
N PHE A 144 -16.88 -13.06 0.31
CA PHE A 144 -18.08 -13.09 1.13
C PHE A 144 -19.27 -12.55 0.34
N CYS A 145 -20.43 -13.14 0.57
CA CYS A 145 -21.73 -12.62 0.10
C CYS A 145 -22.72 -12.67 1.26
N ARG A 146 -23.33 -11.53 1.62
CA ARG A 146 -24.22 -11.41 2.80
C ARG A 146 -23.61 -12.04 4.05
N GLU A 147 -22.40 -11.66 4.39
CA GLU A 147 -21.63 -12.17 5.53
C GLU A 147 -21.21 -13.66 5.44
N ASN A 148 -21.70 -14.41 4.46
CA ASN A 148 -21.33 -15.79 4.27
C ASN A 148 -20.04 -15.91 3.46
N LYS A 149 -19.07 -16.66 3.99
CA LYS A 149 -17.83 -16.98 3.28
C LYS A 149 -18.11 -17.98 2.16
N ILE A 150 -17.77 -17.60 0.93
CA ILE A 150 -17.88 -18.48 -0.25
C ILE A 150 -16.54 -19.18 -0.47
N ASN A 151 -16.54 -20.52 -0.41
CA ASN A 151 -15.32 -21.29 -0.62
C ASN A 151 -15.04 -21.45 -2.13
N LEU A 152 -14.10 -20.64 -2.63
CA LEU A 152 -13.59 -20.70 -3.98
C LEU A 152 -12.29 -21.50 -4.03
N THR A 153 -12.07 -22.25 -5.10
CA THR A 153 -10.76 -22.83 -5.39
C THR A 153 -9.77 -21.73 -5.79
N LYS A 154 -8.47 -22.05 -5.83
CA LYS A 154 -7.44 -21.10 -6.25
C LYS A 154 -7.76 -20.47 -7.61
N THR A 155 -8.04 -21.30 -8.62
CA THR A 155 -8.35 -20.84 -9.97
C THR A 155 -9.64 -20.02 -10.05
N GLU A 156 -10.68 -20.43 -9.33
CA GLU A 156 -11.94 -19.67 -9.26
C GLU A 156 -11.74 -18.29 -8.66
N PHE A 157 -10.92 -18.18 -7.60
CA PHE A 157 -10.59 -16.89 -7.00
C PHE A 157 -9.75 -16.03 -7.95
N ASP A 158 -8.76 -16.59 -8.65
CA ASP A 158 -7.91 -15.88 -9.60
C ASP A 158 -8.74 -15.31 -10.77
N ILE A 159 -9.69 -16.08 -11.32
CA ILE A 159 -10.63 -15.60 -12.35
C ILE A 159 -11.47 -14.43 -11.81
N LEU A 160 -11.99 -14.58 -10.60
CA LEU A 160 -12.81 -13.57 -9.94
C LEU A 160 -12.02 -12.28 -9.68
N GLU A 161 -10.76 -12.39 -9.27
CA GLU A 161 -9.83 -11.28 -9.08
C GLU A 161 -9.59 -10.51 -10.40
N ILE A 162 -9.26 -11.23 -11.49
CA ILE A 162 -9.06 -10.63 -12.83
C ILE A 162 -10.28 -9.81 -13.24
N LEU A 163 -11.47 -10.39 -13.12
CA LEU A 163 -12.71 -9.76 -13.58
C LEU A 163 -13.11 -8.59 -12.65
N SER A 164 -13.08 -8.80 -11.34
CA SER A 164 -13.56 -7.80 -10.37
C SER A 164 -12.64 -6.59 -10.24
N MET A 165 -11.32 -6.77 -10.39
CA MET A 165 -10.39 -5.64 -10.43
C MET A 165 -10.52 -4.77 -11.69
N ASN A 166 -11.15 -5.32 -12.74
CA ASN A 166 -11.35 -4.63 -14.00
C ASN A 166 -12.86 -4.54 -14.33
N SER A 167 -13.67 -4.07 -13.39
CA SER A 167 -15.12 -3.93 -13.55
C SER A 167 -15.49 -3.22 -14.86
N GLY A 168 -16.46 -3.79 -15.58
CA GLY A 168 -16.92 -3.26 -16.86
C GLY A 168 -16.08 -3.63 -18.08
N ARG A 169 -14.84 -4.10 -17.89
CA ARG A 169 -13.99 -4.60 -18.97
C ARG A 169 -14.37 -6.05 -19.34
N ILE A 170 -14.40 -6.32 -20.64
CA ILE A 170 -14.63 -7.68 -21.17
C ILE A 170 -13.27 -8.36 -21.33
N PHE A 171 -13.20 -9.62 -20.89
CA PHE A 171 -12.05 -10.50 -21.10
C PHE A 171 -12.49 -11.72 -21.91
N SER A 172 -11.78 -12.05 -22.97
CA SER A 172 -11.97 -13.32 -23.66
C SER A 172 -11.54 -14.51 -22.79
N LYS A 173 -11.91 -15.72 -23.18
CA LYS A 173 -11.43 -16.93 -22.48
C LYS A 173 -9.92 -17.05 -22.58
N GLU A 174 -9.39 -16.70 -23.71
CA GLU A 174 -7.97 -16.68 -24.05
C GLU A 174 -7.24 -15.68 -23.15
N ASP A 175 -7.73 -14.43 -23.02
CA ASP A 175 -7.14 -13.41 -22.14
C ASP A 175 -7.08 -13.88 -20.68
N ILE A 176 -8.16 -14.51 -20.20
CA ILE A 176 -8.21 -15.03 -18.81
C ILE A 176 -7.22 -16.19 -18.67
N TYR A 177 -7.19 -17.10 -19.65
CA TYR A 177 -6.31 -18.25 -19.64
C TYR A 177 -4.84 -17.82 -19.60
N GLU A 178 -4.43 -16.90 -20.48
CA GLU A 178 -3.06 -16.35 -20.54
C GLU A 178 -2.65 -15.67 -19.25
N LYS A 179 -3.54 -14.87 -18.65
CA LYS A 179 -3.27 -14.21 -17.36
C LYS A 179 -3.07 -15.19 -16.21
N LEU A 180 -3.71 -16.36 -16.25
CA LEU A 180 -3.63 -17.37 -15.20
C LEU A 180 -2.41 -18.27 -15.34
N TRP A 181 -2.07 -18.66 -16.56
CA TRP A 181 -1.09 -19.72 -16.83
C TRP A 181 0.07 -19.32 -17.76
N GLY A 182 0.01 -18.12 -18.37
CA GLY A 182 1.01 -17.63 -19.32
C GLY A 182 0.80 -18.14 -20.75
N PHE A 183 1.58 -17.58 -21.69
CA PHE A 183 1.48 -17.86 -23.12
C PHE A 183 1.97 -19.27 -23.53
N ASP A 184 2.86 -19.88 -22.73
CA ASP A 184 3.58 -21.10 -23.11
C ASP A 184 2.87 -22.40 -22.71
N LYS A 185 1.60 -22.35 -22.25
CA LYS A 185 0.86 -23.55 -21.89
C LYS A 185 -0.15 -23.91 -22.98
N ASP A 186 0.10 -25.00 -23.67
CA ASP A 186 -0.83 -25.68 -24.59
C ASP A 186 -2.04 -26.21 -23.81
N GLY A 187 -2.98 -25.34 -23.44
CA GLY A 187 -4.19 -25.70 -22.73
C GLY A 187 -5.43 -25.13 -23.42
N ASP A 188 -6.55 -25.80 -23.23
CA ASP A 188 -7.83 -25.37 -23.80
C ASP A 188 -8.47 -24.24 -22.94
N SER A 189 -8.60 -23.03 -23.52
CA SER A 189 -9.28 -21.90 -22.89
C SER A 189 -10.75 -22.19 -22.53
N SER A 190 -11.34 -23.24 -23.09
CA SER A 190 -12.71 -23.70 -22.79
C SER A 190 -12.92 -24.04 -21.31
N ILE A 191 -11.83 -24.39 -20.57
CA ILE A 191 -11.87 -24.69 -19.14
C ILE A 191 -12.35 -23.45 -18.33
N ILE A 192 -12.12 -22.23 -18.82
CA ILE A 192 -12.61 -21.01 -18.20
C ILE A 192 -14.13 -20.99 -18.09
N THR A 193 -14.82 -21.52 -19.09
CA THR A 193 -16.30 -21.61 -19.08
C THR A 193 -16.79 -22.44 -17.90
N GLU A 194 -16.13 -23.56 -17.63
CA GLU A 194 -16.51 -24.43 -16.52
C GLU A 194 -16.20 -23.76 -15.15
N HIS A 195 -15.08 -23.08 -15.01
CA HIS A 195 -14.78 -22.34 -13.78
C HIS A 195 -15.77 -21.19 -13.54
N VAL A 196 -16.12 -20.42 -14.56
CA VAL A 196 -17.14 -19.36 -14.44
C VAL A 196 -18.51 -19.96 -14.07
N ARG A 197 -18.90 -21.09 -14.67
CA ARG A 197 -20.14 -21.80 -14.30
C ARG A 197 -20.13 -22.20 -12.82
N ARG A 198 -19.00 -22.76 -12.31
CA ARG A 198 -18.85 -23.14 -10.89
C ARG A 198 -18.91 -21.94 -9.95
N ILE A 199 -18.26 -20.83 -10.32
CA ILE A 199 -18.34 -19.59 -9.54
C ILE A 199 -19.80 -19.15 -9.43
N ARG A 200 -20.53 -19.05 -10.56
CA ARG A 200 -21.94 -18.66 -10.56
C ARG A 200 -22.81 -19.58 -9.72
N MET A 201 -22.60 -20.90 -9.82
CA MET A 201 -23.33 -21.88 -9.03
C MET A 201 -23.08 -21.74 -7.52
N LYS A 202 -21.86 -21.35 -7.11
CA LYS A 202 -21.54 -21.08 -5.71
C LYS A 202 -22.20 -19.79 -5.22
N LEU A 203 -22.20 -18.75 -6.06
CA LEU A 203 -22.79 -17.45 -5.75
C LEU A 203 -24.32 -17.48 -5.72
N SER A 204 -24.97 -18.23 -6.61
CA SER A 204 -26.44 -18.34 -6.68
C SER A 204 -27.11 -18.93 -5.43
N LYS A 205 -26.32 -19.54 -4.53
CA LYS A 205 -26.83 -19.97 -3.20
C LYS A 205 -27.06 -18.82 -2.24
N TYR A 206 -26.52 -17.63 -2.51
CA TYR A 206 -26.48 -16.50 -1.58
C TYR A 206 -27.02 -15.20 -2.19
N THR A 207 -27.07 -15.08 -3.52
CA THR A 207 -27.61 -13.91 -4.22
C THR A 207 -28.16 -14.31 -5.57
N ASP A 208 -29.25 -13.63 -5.98
CA ASP A 208 -29.82 -13.74 -7.33
C ASP A 208 -29.18 -12.74 -8.29
N ASP A 209 -28.31 -11.83 -7.79
CA ASP A 209 -27.65 -10.83 -8.60
C ASP A 209 -26.67 -11.51 -9.59
N MET A 210 -26.77 -11.15 -10.86
CA MET A 210 -25.77 -11.55 -11.87
C MET A 210 -24.53 -10.69 -11.65
N ILE A 211 -23.42 -11.33 -11.21
CA ILE A 211 -22.16 -10.65 -10.87
C ILE A 211 -21.17 -10.73 -12.03
N ILE A 212 -21.17 -11.86 -12.75
CA ILE A 212 -20.37 -12.08 -13.94
C ILE A 212 -21.32 -12.23 -15.13
N GLU A 213 -21.26 -11.29 -16.05
CA GLU A 213 -22.02 -11.31 -17.31
C GLU A 213 -21.28 -12.10 -18.38
N THR A 214 -21.99 -12.86 -19.22
CA THR A 214 -21.46 -13.43 -20.45
C THR A 214 -21.73 -12.47 -21.59
N VAL A 215 -20.68 -12.01 -22.25
CA VAL A 215 -20.80 -11.27 -23.51
C VAL A 215 -20.64 -12.28 -24.64
N TRP A 216 -21.77 -12.63 -25.27
CA TRP A 216 -21.83 -13.70 -26.26
C TRP A 216 -20.86 -13.46 -27.43
N GLY A 217 -20.10 -14.51 -27.77
CA GLY A 217 -19.08 -14.44 -28.80
C GLY A 217 -17.79 -13.72 -28.42
N VAL A 218 -17.70 -13.10 -27.20
CA VAL A 218 -16.55 -12.28 -26.79
C VAL A 218 -15.92 -12.83 -25.50
N GLY A 219 -16.69 -13.00 -24.42
CA GLY A 219 -16.10 -13.45 -23.17
C GLY A 219 -16.93 -13.12 -21.93
N TYR A 220 -16.27 -12.69 -20.85
CA TYR A 220 -16.86 -12.43 -19.55
C TYR A 220 -16.53 -11.04 -19.04
N LYS A 221 -17.47 -10.45 -18.29
CA LYS A 221 -17.35 -9.12 -17.70
C LYS A 221 -17.89 -9.16 -16.26
N TRP A 222 -17.24 -8.44 -15.37
CA TRP A 222 -17.75 -8.16 -14.03
C TRP A 222 -18.73 -7.00 -14.05
N ILE A 223 -19.92 -7.18 -13.46
CA ILE A 223 -20.99 -6.17 -13.39
C ILE A 223 -21.48 -5.93 -11.95
N GLY A 224 -20.90 -6.62 -10.98
CA GLY A 224 -21.19 -6.43 -9.55
C GLY A 224 -20.54 -5.19 -8.96
#